data_09a40a96f128be7bd149b4457c2b31d0
#
_entry.id   09a40a96f128be7bd149b4457c2b31d0
#
_cell.length_a   1.000
_cell.length_b   1.000
_cell.length_c   1.000
_cell.angle_alpha   90.00
_cell.angle_beta   90.00
_cell.angle_gamma   90.00
#
_symmetry.space_group_name_H-M   'P 1'
#
loop_
_entity.id
_entity.type
_entity.pdbx_description
1 polymer ?
#
loop_
_entity_poly.entity_id
_entity_poly.type
_entity_poly.pdbx_seq_one_letter_code
_entity_poly.pdbx_strand_id
1 'polypeptide(L)'
;MNKYIKLGIGLILQALGIALVISSGTTFAITSFNQGISNTFLISYGTASMLVEVMTIVINYCFKEKIGLTTVASAVLNGYLVDMFLLLVPTISLSLIYLPFGAIIMGIGFYFMTASGMGNSSSNGLTTAIQKIVKKDVGIVRTVMDASFMLLGYLLGGVVNVGTLILTFGFGYLLQAIYKLFKFDPTKVQHQYLGGGKMKLPQMDVMNFLKHKTKVYELTIEQLKTNIKSLKDEEKTYSKQ
;
A
#
# COMPACT_ATOMS: atom_id res chain seq x y z
N MET A 1 17.79 -5.96 -17.30
CA MET A 1 16.95 -4.81 -16.85
C MET A 1 17.30 -4.49 -15.39
N ASN A 2 17.50 -3.23 -15.06
CA ASN A 2 17.87 -2.77 -13.71
C ASN A 2 16.77 -3.12 -12.70
N LYS A 3 17.15 -3.47 -11.46
CA LYS A 3 16.22 -3.83 -10.37
C LYS A 3 15.20 -2.73 -10.06
N TYR A 4 15.65 -1.48 -10.05
CA TYR A 4 14.78 -0.31 -9.81
C TYR A 4 13.77 -0.10 -10.92
N ILE A 5 14.18 -0.32 -12.19
CA ILE A 5 13.27 -0.23 -13.35
C ILE A 5 12.22 -1.33 -13.26
N LYS A 6 12.60 -2.56 -12.91
CA LYS A 6 11.64 -3.66 -12.68
C LYS A 6 10.63 -3.31 -11.59
N LEU A 7 11.09 -2.76 -10.46
CA LEU A 7 10.22 -2.35 -9.37
C LEU A 7 9.25 -1.24 -9.82
N GLY A 8 9.74 -0.21 -10.50
CA GLY A 8 8.90 0.90 -10.99
C GLY A 8 7.83 0.43 -11.98
N ILE A 9 8.21 -0.37 -12.98
CA ILE A 9 7.26 -0.97 -13.93
C ILE A 9 6.24 -1.84 -13.19
N GLY A 10 6.71 -2.64 -12.24
CA GLY A 10 5.85 -3.51 -11.45
C GLY A 10 4.79 -2.74 -10.66
N LEU A 11 5.18 -1.64 -10.00
CA LEU A 11 4.25 -0.78 -9.26
C LEU A 11 3.21 -0.11 -10.17
N ILE A 12 3.64 0.42 -11.32
CA ILE A 12 2.74 1.06 -12.29
C ILE A 12 1.72 0.05 -12.82
N LEU A 13 2.17 -1.13 -13.25
CA LEU A 13 1.27 -2.16 -13.78
C LEU A 13 0.34 -2.70 -12.69
N GLN A 14 0.82 -2.88 -11.47
CA GLN A 14 -0.01 -3.33 -10.36
C GLN A 14 -1.11 -2.31 -10.07
N ALA A 15 -0.79 -1.04 -9.96
CA ALA A 15 -1.74 0.03 -9.68
C ALA A 15 -2.77 0.18 -10.81
N LEU A 16 -2.34 0.13 -12.07
CA LEU A 16 -3.24 0.13 -13.22
C LEU A 16 -4.19 -1.07 -13.20
N GLY A 17 -3.67 -2.27 -12.93
CA GLY A 17 -4.48 -3.48 -12.83
C GLY A 17 -5.53 -3.39 -11.71
N ILE A 18 -5.17 -2.84 -10.54
CA ILE A 18 -6.11 -2.60 -9.44
C ILE A 18 -7.20 -1.60 -9.87
N ALA A 19 -6.82 -0.49 -10.49
CA ALA A 19 -7.78 0.52 -10.94
C ALA A 19 -8.77 -0.05 -11.96
N LEU A 20 -8.32 -0.86 -12.93
CA LEU A 20 -9.19 -1.55 -13.88
C LEU A 20 -10.16 -2.51 -13.18
N VAL A 21 -9.70 -3.29 -12.21
CA VAL A 21 -10.55 -4.21 -11.45
C VAL A 21 -11.60 -3.44 -10.65
N ILE A 22 -11.23 -2.35 -9.97
CA ILE A 22 -12.17 -1.49 -9.24
C ILE A 22 -13.19 -0.87 -10.20
N SER A 23 -12.75 -0.36 -11.37
CA SER A 23 -13.62 0.23 -12.39
C SER A 23 -14.56 -0.79 -13.04
N SER A 24 -14.26 -2.09 -12.95
CA SER A 24 -15.18 -3.16 -13.35
C SER A 24 -16.31 -3.42 -12.34
N GLY A 25 -16.34 -2.71 -11.22
CA GLY A 25 -17.27 -2.96 -10.12
C GLY A 25 -16.93 -4.18 -9.27
N THR A 26 -15.70 -4.67 -9.36
CA THR A 26 -15.20 -5.85 -8.62
C THR A 26 -13.96 -5.50 -7.82
N THR A 27 -13.62 -6.30 -6.82
CA THR A 27 -12.43 -6.07 -5.99
C THR A 27 -11.77 -7.40 -5.61
N PHE A 28 -10.50 -7.33 -5.17
CA PHE A 28 -9.87 -8.42 -4.41
C PHE A 28 -10.22 -8.30 -2.93
N ALA A 29 -9.98 -9.33 -2.13
CA ALA A 29 -10.28 -9.34 -0.70
C ALA A 29 -9.71 -8.12 0.04
N ILE A 30 -8.42 -7.87 -0.06
CA ILE A 30 -7.77 -6.71 0.57
C ILE A 30 -8.21 -5.38 -0.06
N THR A 31 -8.50 -5.36 -1.35
CA THR A 31 -9.00 -4.18 -2.06
C THR A 31 -10.42 -3.84 -1.59
N SER A 32 -11.27 -4.84 -1.33
CA SER A 32 -12.59 -4.65 -0.73
C SER A 32 -12.48 -4.03 0.67
N PHE A 33 -11.53 -4.48 1.48
CA PHE A 33 -11.26 -3.92 2.80
C PHE A 33 -10.81 -2.45 2.70
N ASN A 34 -9.86 -2.14 1.81
CA ASN A 34 -9.42 -0.77 1.56
C ASN A 34 -10.58 0.13 1.10
N GLN A 35 -11.44 -0.38 0.22
CA GLN A 35 -12.64 0.33 -0.25
C GLN A 35 -13.65 0.53 0.88
N GLY A 36 -13.83 -0.44 1.75
CA GLY A 36 -14.67 -0.32 2.93
C GLY A 36 -14.20 0.80 3.86
N ILE A 37 -12.90 0.88 4.13
CA ILE A 37 -12.28 1.98 4.88
C ILE A 37 -12.50 3.31 4.16
N SER A 38 -12.26 3.37 2.85
CA SER A 38 -12.47 4.56 2.02
C SER A 38 -13.91 5.08 2.15
N ASN A 39 -14.89 4.19 2.02
CA ASN A 39 -16.32 4.54 2.10
C ASN A 39 -16.73 4.97 3.52
N THR A 40 -16.23 4.28 4.56
CA THR A 40 -16.59 4.58 5.96
C THR A 40 -16.02 5.93 6.42
N PHE A 41 -14.77 6.23 6.05
CA PHE A 41 -14.08 7.44 6.49
C PHE A 41 -14.11 8.58 5.48
N LEU A 42 -14.77 8.40 4.33
CA LEU A 42 -14.88 9.39 3.25
C LEU A 42 -13.52 9.90 2.76
N ILE A 43 -12.53 9.03 2.68
CA ILE A 43 -11.18 9.29 2.16
C ILE A 43 -11.00 8.62 0.80
N SER A 44 -9.96 9.03 0.03
CA SER A 44 -9.67 8.36 -1.23
C SER A 44 -9.28 6.90 -1.03
N TYR A 45 -9.53 6.06 -2.05
CA TYR A 45 -9.11 4.66 -2.03
C TYR A 45 -7.60 4.53 -1.78
N GLY A 46 -6.80 5.36 -2.43
CA GLY A 46 -5.35 5.34 -2.26
C GLY A 46 -4.91 5.69 -0.85
N THR A 47 -5.55 6.67 -0.21
CA THR A 47 -5.28 7.02 1.19
C THR A 47 -5.63 5.86 2.12
N ALA A 48 -6.79 5.22 1.92
CA ALA A 48 -7.20 4.03 2.68
C ALA A 48 -6.20 2.87 2.50
N SER A 49 -5.80 2.61 1.25
CA SER A 49 -4.80 1.60 0.91
C SER A 49 -3.44 1.88 1.58
N MET A 50 -2.96 3.13 1.55
CA MET A 50 -1.72 3.52 2.22
C MET A 50 -1.78 3.27 3.74
N LEU A 51 -2.89 3.61 4.39
CA LEU A 51 -3.08 3.39 5.82
C LEU A 51 -3.01 1.89 6.17
N VAL A 52 -3.71 1.05 5.41
CA VAL A 52 -3.68 -0.41 5.60
C VAL A 52 -2.28 -0.98 5.37
N GLU A 53 -1.59 -0.54 4.32
CA GLU A 53 -0.22 -0.98 4.04
C GLU A 53 0.76 -0.55 5.15
N VAL A 54 0.65 0.68 5.66
CA VAL A 54 1.47 1.15 6.79
C VAL A 54 1.19 0.33 8.05
N MET A 55 -0.08 0.07 8.38
CA MET A 55 -0.44 -0.81 9.50
C MET A 55 0.15 -2.20 9.32
N THR A 56 0.08 -2.76 8.12
CA THR A 56 0.65 -4.07 7.80
C THR A 56 2.17 -4.09 7.95
N ILE A 57 2.87 -3.02 7.56
CA ILE A 57 4.33 -2.87 7.77
C ILE A 57 4.65 -2.83 9.27
N VAL A 58 3.89 -2.07 10.07
CA VAL A 58 4.09 -2.01 11.52
C VAL A 58 3.90 -3.39 12.14
N ILE A 59 2.87 -4.13 11.75
CA ILE A 59 2.64 -5.50 12.22
C ILE A 59 3.81 -6.39 11.81
N ASN A 60 4.27 -6.35 10.56
CA ASN A 60 5.42 -7.11 10.09
C ASN A 60 6.68 -6.79 10.89
N TYR A 61 6.91 -5.53 11.21
CA TYR A 61 8.03 -5.10 12.05
C TYR A 61 7.94 -5.66 13.47
N CYS A 62 6.77 -5.63 14.10
CA CYS A 62 6.54 -6.23 15.43
C CYS A 62 6.83 -7.74 15.43
N PHE A 63 6.51 -8.44 14.35
CA PHE A 63 6.81 -9.87 14.19
C PHE A 63 8.22 -10.16 13.65
N LYS A 64 9.09 -9.14 13.60
CA LYS A 64 10.48 -9.23 13.11
C LYS A 64 10.58 -9.79 11.68
N GLU A 65 9.57 -9.53 10.86
CA GLU A 65 9.63 -9.87 9.44
C GLU A 65 10.55 -8.91 8.69
N LYS A 66 11.16 -9.44 7.64
CA LYS A 66 12.13 -8.68 6.84
C LYS A 66 11.39 -7.74 5.90
N ILE A 67 11.60 -6.44 6.07
CA ILE A 67 11.04 -5.38 5.24
C ILE A 67 12.00 -5.07 4.10
N GLY A 68 11.50 -5.00 2.87
CA GLY A 68 12.28 -4.66 1.69
C GLY A 68 11.91 -3.29 1.11
N LEU A 69 12.67 -2.84 0.13
CA LEU A 69 12.35 -1.59 -0.58
C LEU A 69 11.01 -1.70 -1.31
N THR A 70 10.70 -2.87 -1.89
CA THR A 70 9.39 -3.15 -2.50
C THR A 70 8.26 -2.93 -1.50
N THR A 71 8.41 -3.39 -0.25
CA THR A 71 7.40 -3.25 0.81
C THR A 71 7.09 -1.78 1.09
N VAL A 72 8.13 -0.95 1.23
CA VAL A 72 7.98 0.48 1.53
C VAL A 72 7.47 1.24 0.30
N ALA A 73 8.03 0.96 -0.88
CA ALA A 73 7.63 1.62 -2.11
C ALA A 73 6.17 1.31 -2.48
N SER A 74 5.73 0.06 -2.34
CA SER A 74 4.33 -0.31 -2.58
C SER A 74 3.38 0.39 -1.60
N ALA A 75 3.73 0.47 -0.32
CA ALA A 75 2.88 1.10 0.68
C ALA A 75 2.63 2.59 0.41
N VAL A 76 3.62 3.30 -0.12
CA VAL A 76 3.50 4.75 -0.37
C VAL A 76 3.02 5.05 -1.78
N LEU A 77 3.61 4.39 -2.79
CA LEU A 77 3.36 4.76 -4.19
C LEU A 77 2.13 4.09 -4.78
N ASN A 78 1.81 2.86 -4.35
CA ASN A 78 0.72 2.09 -4.96
C ASN A 78 -0.64 2.78 -4.77
N GLY A 79 -0.94 3.25 -3.56
CA GLY A 79 -2.19 3.96 -3.28
C GLY A 79 -2.34 5.23 -4.11
N TYR A 80 -1.29 6.05 -4.18
CA TYR A 80 -1.27 7.26 -4.99
C TYR A 80 -1.46 6.97 -6.49
N LEU A 81 -0.76 5.95 -7.01
CA LEU A 81 -0.88 5.53 -8.41
C LEU A 81 -2.26 4.99 -8.72
N VAL A 82 -2.88 4.24 -7.81
CA VAL A 82 -4.25 3.74 -8.00
C VAL A 82 -5.25 4.90 -8.07
N ASP A 83 -5.18 5.88 -7.16
CA ASP A 83 -6.03 7.07 -7.22
C ASP A 83 -5.87 7.83 -8.54
N MET A 84 -4.63 8.01 -9.00
CA MET A 84 -4.34 8.64 -10.29
C MET A 84 -4.97 7.85 -11.45
N PHE A 85 -4.84 6.52 -11.47
CA PHE A 85 -5.43 5.70 -12.52
C PHE A 85 -6.96 5.63 -12.44
N LEU A 86 -7.55 5.68 -11.25
CA LEU A 86 -9.03 5.76 -11.11
C LEU A 86 -9.61 7.05 -11.71
N LEU A 87 -8.84 8.14 -11.74
CA LEU A 87 -9.26 9.36 -12.44
C LEU A 87 -9.16 9.23 -13.97
N LEU A 88 -8.27 8.37 -14.48
CA LEU A 88 -8.01 8.20 -15.92
C LEU A 88 -8.85 7.08 -16.53
N VAL A 89 -9.19 6.05 -15.76
CA VAL A 89 -9.96 4.90 -16.23
C VAL A 89 -11.45 5.22 -16.12
N PRO A 90 -12.17 5.35 -17.25
CA PRO A 90 -13.60 5.64 -17.22
C PRO A 90 -14.37 4.46 -16.60
N THR A 91 -15.32 4.77 -15.73
CA THR A 91 -16.30 3.81 -15.22
C THR A 91 -17.32 3.50 -16.32
N ILE A 92 -16.95 2.64 -17.26
CA ILE A 92 -17.84 2.22 -18.35
C ILE A 92 -18.37 0.82 -18.03
N SER A 93 -19.60 0.49 -18.49
CA SER A 93 -20.25 -0.82 -18.38
C SER A 93 -19.50 -2.00 -19.07
N LEU A 94 -18.20 -1.92 -19.24
CA LEU A 94 -17.32 -2.95 -19.81
C LEU A 94 -16.68 -3.84 -18.72
N SER A 95 -17.43 -4.11 -17.64
CA SER A 95 -16.95 -4.90 -16.50
C SER A 95 -16.38 -6.26 -16.91
N LEU A 96 -16.96 -6.92 -17.91
CA LEU A 96 -16.50 -8.20 -18.45
C LEU A 96 -15.09 -8.12 -19.07
N ILE A 97 -14.69 -6.95 -19.59
CA ILE A 97 -13.36 -6.76 -20.20
C ILE A 97 -12.36 -6.28 -19.14
N TYR A 98 -12.73 -5.30 -18.32
CA TYR A 98 -11.82 -4.71 -17.34
C TYR A 98 -11.37 -5.69 -16.28
N LEU A 99 -12.23 -6.62 -15.86
CA LEU A 99 -11.90 -7.61 -14.84
C LEU A 99 -10.74 -8.53 -15.27
N PRO A 100 -10.80 -9.29 -16.40
CA PRO A 100 -9.71 -10.17 -16.77
C PRO A 100 -8.44 -9.42 -17.18
N PHE A 101 -8.57 -8.29 -17.92
CA PHE A 101 -7.41 -7.48 -18.29
C PHE A 101 -6.74 -6.87 -17.07
N GLY A 102 -7.49 -6.32 -16.12
CA GLY A 102 -6.97 -5.78 -14.88
C GLY A 102 -6.24 -6.84 -14.06
N ALA A 103 -6.82 -8.04 -13.93
CA ALA A 103 -6.18 -9.15 -13.22
C ALA A 103 -4.87 -9.60 -13.90
N ILE A 104 -4.83 -9.69 -15.23
CA ILE A 104 -3.62 -10.06 -15.98
C ILE A 104 -2.54 -8.97 -15.81
N ILE A 105 -2.88 -7.70 -16.00
CA ILE A 105 -1.94 -6.57 -15.85
C ILE A 105 -1.40 -6.52 -14.44
N MET A 106 -2.24 -6.68 -13.42
CA MET A 106 -1.83 -6.76 -12.03
C MET A 106 -0.88 -7.93 -11.79
N GLY A 107 -1.17 -9.11 -12.35
CA GLY A 107 -0.31 -10.29 -12.24
C GLY A 107 1.07 -10.08 -12.88
N ILE A 108 1.15 -9.41 -14.03
CA ILE A 108 2.42 -9.01 -14.66
C ILE A 108 3.15 -7.99 -13.77
N GLY A 109 2.44 -7.07 -13.15
CA GLY A 109 3.00 -6.14 -12.17
C GLY A 109 3.65 -6.88 -11.00
N PHE A 110 2.97 -7.87 -10.41
CA PHE A 110 3.52 -8.73 -9.36
C PHE A 110 4.76 -9.50 -9.81
N TYR A 111 4.77 -10.01 -11.05
CA TYR A 111 5.95 -10.65 -11.62
C TYR A 111 7.16 -9.70 -11.62
N PHE A 112 7.01 -8.48 -12.13
CA PHE A 112 8.11 -7.52 -12.17
C PHE A 112 8.57 -7.10 -10.78
N MET A 113 7.66 -6.89 -9.83
CA MET A 113 7.98 -6.57 -8.43
C MET A 113 8.80 -7.71 -7.81
N THR A 114 8.35 -8.96 -7.93
CA THR A 114 9.05 -10.12 -7.41
C THR A 114 10.41 -10.31 -8.10
N ALA A 115 10.47 -10.16 -9.42
CA ALA A 115 11.69 -10.27 -10.21
C ALA A 115 12.70 -9.13 -9.97
N SER A 116 12.30 -8.05 -9.29
CA SER A 116 13.22 -7.01 -8.84
C SER A 116 14.17 -7.49 -7.74
N GLY A 117 13.74 -8.47 -6.93
CA GLY A 117 14.51 -8.99 -5.80
C GLY A 117 14.70 -7.99 -4.65
N MET A 118 13.85 -6.93 -4.57
CA MET A 118 13.99 -5.85 -3.59
C MET A 118 13.07 -6.03 -2.37
N GLY A 119 12.68 -7.24 -2.06
CA GLY A 119 11.80 -7.61 -0.95
C GLY A 119 10.42 -8.04 -1.41
N ASN A 120 9.60 -8.48 -0.48
CA ASN A 120 8.22 -8.90 -0.71
C ASN A 120 7.24 -7.75 -0.43
N SER A 121 6.00 -7.88 -0.91
CA SER A 121 4.91 -6.99 -0.51
C SER A 121 4.60 -7.14 0.99
N SER A 122 4.02 -6.10 1.61
CA SER A 122 3.63 -6.09 3.02
C SER A 122 2.65 -7.22 3.36
N SER A 123 1.71 -7.50 2.49
CA SER A 123 0.72 -8.57 2.62
C SER A 123 1.35 -9.97 2.67
N ASN A 124 2.40 -10.22 1.87
CA ASN A 124 3.13 -11.48 1.92
C ASN A 124 3.93 -11.61 3.23
N GLY A 125 4.49 -10.50 3.73
CA GLY A 125 5.14 -10.44 5.04
C GLY A 125 4.16 -10.82 6.16
N LEU A 126 2.97 -10.24 6.15
CA LEU A 126 1.91 -10.55 7.12
C LEU A 126 1.50 -12.02 7.09
N THR A 127 1.32 -12.60 5.90
CA THR A 127 1.03 -14.03 5.76
C THR A 127 2.13 -14.88 6.40
N THR A 128 3.40 -14.54 6.17
CA THR A 128 4.55 -15.27 6.74
C THR A 128 4.61 -15.10 8.26
N ALA A 129 4.32 -13.90 8.78
CA ALA A 129 4.27 -13.63 10.20
C ALA A 129 3.23 -14.51 10.91
N ILE A 130 2.00 -14.52 10.38
CA ILE A 130 0.90 -15.33 10.92
C ILE A 130 1.23 -16.81 10.82
N GLN A 131 1.79 -17.26 9.69
CA GLN A 131 2.20 -18.66 9.50
C GLN A 131 3.15 -19.15 10.59
N LYS A 132 4.15 -18.35 10.97
CA LYS A 132 5.12 -18.69 12.02
C LYS A 132 4.45 -18.91 13.37
N ILE A 133 3.37 -18.17 13.66
CA ILE A 133 2.62 -18.27 14.91
C ILE A 133 1.71 -19.48 14.90
N VAL A 134 0.91 -19.63 13.85
CA VAL A 134 -0.15 -20.66 13.76
C VAL A 134 0.43 -22.01 13.35
N LYS A 135 1.63 -22.05 12.75
CA LYS A 135 2.33 -23.26 12.27
C LYS A 135 1.47 -24.10 11.31
N LYS A 136 0.69 -23.44 10.46
CA LYS A 136 -0.14 -24.06 9.41
C LYS A 136 0.44 -23.73 8.02
N ASP A 137 -0.06 -24.42 7.00
CA ASP A 137 0.36 -24.18 5.62
C ASP A 137 0.06 -22.74 5.18
N VAL A 138 0.98 -22.15 4.39
CA VAL A 138 0.86 -20.79 3.85
C VAL A 138 -0.46 -20.57 3.12
N GLY A 139 -0.89 -21.57 2.35
CA GLY A 139 -2.15 -21.50 1.61
C GLY A 139 -3.36 -21.33 2.52
N ILE A 140 -3.43 -22.11 3.61
CA ILE A 140 -4.52 -22.03 4.59
C ILE A 140 -4.51 -20.66 5.27
N VAL A 141 -3.34 -20.21 5.73
CA VAL A 141 -3.18 -18.90 6.39
C VAL A 141 -3.61 -17.78 5.45
N ARG A 142 -3.18 -17.82 4.19
CA ARG A 142 -3.54 -16.81 3.18
C ARG A 142 -5.06 -16.81 2.93
N THR A 143 -5.67 -17.97 2.75
CA THR A 143 -7.11 -18.07 2.50
C THR A 143 -7.93 -17.52 3.67
N VAL A 144 -7.55 -17.84 4.90
CA VAL A 144 -8.23 -17.31 6.11
C VAL A 144 -8.04 -15.80 6.21
N MET A 145 -6.86 -15.32 5.92
CA MET A 145 -6.56 -13.88 5.93
C MET A 145 -7.37 -13.13 4.86
N ASP A 146 -7.40 -13.66 3.64
CA ASP A 146 -8.16 -13.05 2.54
C ASP A 146 -9.68 -13.11 2.82
N ALA A 147 -10.20 -14.20 3.38
CA ALA A 147 -11.59 -14.30 3.83
C ALA A 147 -11.91 -13.28 4.93
N SER A 148 -10.98 -13.06 5.88
CA SER A 148 -11.14 -12.06 6.93
C SER A 148 -11.15 -10.63 6.36
N PHE A 149 -10.26 -10.30 5.43
CA PHE A 149 -10.26 -9.00 4.75
C PHE A 149 -11.53 -8.78 3.94
N MET A 150 -12.02 -9.80 3.25
CA MET A 150 -13.27 -9.73 2.48
C MET A 150 -14.47 -9.50 3.39
N LEU A 151 -14.57 -10.21 4.52
CA LEU A 151 -15.63 -10.05 5.50
C LEU A 151 -15.63 -8.64 6.13
N LEU A 152 -14.46 -8.19 6.60
CA LEU A 152 -14.30 -6.85 7.15
C LEU A 152 -14.59 -5.77 6.11
N GLY A 153 -14.14 -5.97 4.86
CA GLY A 153 -14.44 -5.07 3.76
C GLY A 153 -15.96 -4.95 3.52
N TYR A 154 -16.65 -6.07 3.47
CA TYR A 154 -18.12 -6.10 3.33
C TYR A 154 -18.83 -5.35 4.47
N LEU A 155 -18.44 -5.59 5.72
CA LEU A 155 -19.02 -4.93 6.90
C LEU A 155 -18.80 -3.41 6.91
N LEU A 156 -17.71 -2.94 6.28
CA LEU A 156 -17.38 -1.52 6.13
C LEU A 156 -17.96 -0.90 4.83
N GLY A 157 -18.82 -1.60 4.11
CA GLY A 157 -19.41 -1.10 2.86
C GLY A 157 -18.49 -1.18 1.63
N GLY A 158 -17.47 -2.02 1.67
CA GLY A 158 -16.67 -2.38 0.49
C GLY A 158 -17.43 -3.33 -0.43
N VAL A 159 -17.10 -3.31 -1.71
CA VAL A 159 -17.73 -4.17 -2.71
C VAL A 159 -17.26 -5.60 -2.55
N VAL A 160 -18.20 -6.51 -2.35
CA VAL A 160 -17.98 -7.96 -2.39
C VAL A 160 -19.04 -8.58 -3.30
N ASN A 161 -18.62 -9.19 -4.38
CA ASN A 161 -19.48 -9.85 -5.34
C ASN A 161 -18.88 -11.19 -5.82
N VAL A 162 -19.56 -11.86 -6.73
CA VAL A 162 -19.08 -13.15 -7.29
C VAL A 162 -17.69 -12.97 -7.95
N GLY A 163 -17.44 -11.86 -8.62
CA GLY A 163 -16.14 -11.54 -9.18
C GLY A 163 -15.05 -11.42 -8.11
N THR A 164 -15.37 -10.83 -6.94
CA THR A 164 -14.44 -10.79 -5.79
C THR A 164 -14.06 -12.19 -5.33
N LEU A 165 -15.01 -13.11 -5.25
CA LEU A 165 -14.72 -14.52 -4.90
C LEU A 165 -13.83 -15.18 -5.96
N ILE A 166 -14.17 -15.04 -7.24
CA ILE A 166 -13.38 -15.59 -8.34
C ILE A 166 -11.95 -15.07 -8.31
N LEU A 167 -11.76 -13.75 -8.13
CA LEU A 167 -10.43 -13.16 -8.07
C LEU A 167 -9.66 -13.59 -6.82
N THR A 168 -10.31 -13.64 -5.65
CA THR A 168 -9.65 -14.01 -4.40
C THR A 168 -9.09 -15.42 -4.48
N PHE A 169 -9.84 -16.39 -5.01
CA PHE A 169 -9.40 -17.77 -5.12
C PHE A 169 -8.66 -18.07 -6.44
N GLY A 170 -8.98 -17.37 -7.52
CA GLY A 170 -8.43 -17.62 -8.87
C GLY A 170 -7.12 -16.91 -9.16
N PHE A 171 -6.85 -15.75 -8.52
CA PHE A 171 -5.69 -14.93 -8.84
C PHE A 171 -4.36 -15.65 -8.60
N GLY A 172 -4.27 -16.52 -7.60
CA GLY A 172 -3.10 -17.35 -7.36
C GLY A 172 -2.74 -18.25 -8.55
N TYR A 173 -3.74 -18.85 -9.17
CA TYR A 173 -3.56 -19.68 -10.37
C TYR A 173 -3.13 -18.85 -11.59
N LEU A 174 -3.74 -17.67 -11.75
CA LEU A 174 -3.36 -16.71 -12.80
C LEU A 174 -1.89 -16.30 -12.65
N LEU A 175 -1.46 -15.97 -11.44
CA LEU A 175 -0.09 -15.59 -11.14
C LEU A 175 0.90 -16.71 -11.42
N GLN A 176 0.55 -17.95 -11.07
CA GLN A 176 1.35 -19.13 -11.42
C GLN A 176 1.46 -19.33 -12.95
N ALA A 177 0.37 -19.13 -13.69
CA ALA A 177 0.38 -19.19 -15.15
C ALA A 177 1.31 -18.13 -15.76
N ILE A 178 1.27 -16.90 -15.23
CA ILE A 178 2.17 -15.80 -15.62
C ILE A 178 3.63 -16.18 -15.35
N TYR A 179 3.94 -16.69 -14.16
CA TYR A 179 5.31 -17.12 -13.82
C TYR A 179 5.81 -18.23 -14.74
N LYS A 180 4.95 -19.21 -15.08
CA LYS A 180 5.30 -20.26 -16.06
C LYS A 180 5.56 -19.68 -17.46
N LEU A 181 4.72 -18.74 -17.90
CA LEU A 181 4.88 -18.09 -19.21
C LEU A 181 6.22 -17.37 -19.32
N PHE A 182 6.63 -16.66 -18.26
CA PHE A 182 7.94 -15.96 -18.20
C PHE A 182 9.10 -16.89 -17.78
N LYS A 183 8.87 -18.20 -17.61
CA LYS A 183 9.86 -19.18 -17.13
C LYS A 183 10.55 -18.71 -15.84
N PHE A 184 9.78 -18.11 -14.94
CA PHE A 184 10.25 -17.47 -13.73
C PHE A 184 9.91 -18.30 -12.50
N ASP A 185 10.93 -18.52 -11.65
CA ASP A 185 10.77 -19.23 -10.38
C ASP A 185 10.94 -18.21 -9.21
N PRO A 186 9.85 -17.80 -8.55
CA PRO A 186 9.92 -16.84 -7.47
C PRO A 186 10.70 -17.34 -6.25
N THR A 187 10.86 -18.68 -6.09
CA THR A 187 11.56 -19.26 -4.94
C THR A 187 13.08 -19.10 -5.06
N LYS A 188 13.60 -18.90 -6.28
CA LYS A 188 15.04 -18.71 -6.55
C LYS A 188 15.48 -17.27 -6.45
N VAL A 189 14.58 -16.34 -6.21
CA VAL A 189 14.92 -14.91 -6.11
C VAL A 189 15.52 -14.62 -4.75
N GLN A 190 16.75 -14.12 -4.75
CA GLN A 190 17.38 -13.60 -3.54
C GLN A 190 16.87 -12.18 -3.28
N HIS A 191 15.96 -12.06 -2.31
CA HIS A 191 15.43 -10.77 -1.91
C HIS A 191 16.41 -9.97 -1.04
N GLN A 192 16.58 -8.70 -1.37
CA GLN A 192 17.33 -7.74 -0.54
C GLN A 192 16.36 -7.07 0.43
N TYR A 193 16.67 -7.14 1.73
CA TYR A 193 15.84 -6.59 2.79
C TYR A 193 16.56 -5.42 3.48
N LEU A 194 15.78 -4.47 3.95
CA LEU A 194 16.26 -3.36 4.76
C LEU A 194 16.65 -3.90 6.15
N GLY A 195 17.92 -3.74 6.56
CA GLY A 195 18.41 -4.28 7.84
C GLY A 195 19.15 -5.61 7.77
N GLY A 196 19.15 -6.33 6.65
CA GLY A 196 19.98 -7.52 6.39
C GLY A 196 21.22 -7.17 5.57
N GLY A 197 22.25 -6.73 6.22
CA GLY A 197 23.65 -6.55 5.78
C GLY A 197 23.92 -6.33 4.29
N LYS A 198 23.55 -5.19 3.72
CA LYS A 198 24.23 -4.47 2.61
C LYS A 198 23.48 -3.20 2.14
N MET A 199 22.22 -2.98 2.52
CA MET A 199 21.56 -1.72 2.28
C MET A 199 21.53 -0.94 3.61
N LYS A 200 22.55 -0.13 3.87
CA LYS A 200 22.40 0.98 4.81
C LYS A 200 21.40 1.92 4.15
N LEU A 201 20.17 1.97 4.67
CA LEU A 201 19.39 3.20 4.51
C LEU A 201 20.29 4.35 4.92
N PRO A 202 20.34 5.48 4.19
CA PRO A 202 20.81 6.70 4.81
C PRO A 202 20.03 6.74 6.12
N GLN A 203 20.73 6.68 7.25
CA GLN A 203 20.12 6.93 8.55
C GLN A 203 19.49 8.32 8.39
N MET A 204 18.22 8.35 8.03
CA MET A 204 17.42 9.51 8.25
C MET A 204 17.40 9.59 9.75
N ASP A 205 18.24 10.45 10.27
CA ASP A 205 18.40 10.67 11.69
C ASP A 205 17.08 11.27 12.17
N VAL A 206 16.13 10.36 12.44
CA VAL A 206 14.76 10.71 12.86
C VAL A 206 14.83 11.65 14.05
N MET A 207 15.87 11.50 14.88
CA MET A 207 16.12 12.38 16.02
C MET A 207 16.50 13.80 15.55
N ASN A 208 17.35 13.93 14.54
CA ASN A 208 17.72 15.25 13.97
C ASN A 208 16.56 15.87 13.19
N PHE A 209 15.77 15.06 12.47
CA PHE A 209 14.56 15.54 11.80
C PHE A 209 13.50 16.03 12.81
N LEU A 210 13.27 15.29 13.89
CA LEU A 210 12.36 15.70 14.96
C LEU A 210 12.88 16.95 15.67
N LYS A 211 14.17 17.00 16.03
CA LYS A 211 14.80 18.20 16.61
C LYS A 211 14.68 19.42 15.70
N HIS A 212 14.86 19.25 14.38
CA HIS A 212 14.70 20.34 13.42
C HIS A 212 13.26 20.82 13.38
N LYS A 213 12.27 19.91 13.33
CA LYS A 213 10.85 20.28 13.39
C LYS A 213 10.47 20.98 14.71
N THR A 214 10.94 20.45 15.84
CA THR A 214 10.68 21.08 17.15
C THR A 214 11.21 22.51 17.19
N LYS A 215 12.43 22.73 16.69
CA LYS A 215 13.03 24.07 16.61
C LYS A 215 12.25 25.03 15.70
N VAL A 216 11.72 24.53 14.57
CA VAL A 216 10.86 25.33 13.68
C VAL A 216 9.56 25.73 14.37
N TYR A 217 8.93 24.81 15.11
CA TYR A 217 7.71 25.12 15.86
C TYR A 217 7.97 26.12 17.00
N GLU A 218 9.09 25.98 17.72
CA GLU A 218 9.48 26.94 18.76
C GLU A 218 9.65 28.37 18.20
N LEU A 219 10.35 28.52 17.06
CA LEU A 219 10.50 29.80 16.38
C LEU A 219 9.17 30.39 15.92
N THR A 220 8.27 29.55 15.40
CA THR A 220 6.93 29.99 14.98
C THR A 220 6.09 30.47 16.18
N ILE A 221 6.16 29.79 17.31
CA ILE A 221 5.46 30.16 18.55
C ILE A 221 6.01 31.49 19.08
N GLU A 222 7.32 31.69 19.00
CA GLU A 222 7.96 32.95 19.47
C GLU A 222 7.56 34.14 18.59
N GLN A 223 7.50 33.95 17.26
CA GLN A 223 6.97 34.97 16.33
C GLN A 223 5.49 35.30 16.61
N LEU A 224 4.66 34.26 16.84
CA LEU A 224 3.25 34.49 17.18
C LEU A 224 3.08 35.26 18.50
N LYS A 225 3.88 34.97 19.53
CA LYS A 225 3.87 35.71 20.81
C LYS A 225 4.26 37.19 20.60
N THR A 226 5.25 37.43 19.75
CA THR A 226 5.70 38.81 19.43
C THR A 226 4.61 39.59 18.72
N ASN A 227 3.96 38.97 17.73
CA ASN A 227 2.85 39.59 16.99
C ASN A 227 1.62 39.86 17.89
N ILE A 228 1.28 38.93 18.80
CA ILE A 228 0.20 39.14 19.77
C ILE A 228 0.52 40.31 20.72
N LYS A 229 1.79 40.44 21.11
CA LYS A 229 2.21 41.55 21.97
C LYS A 229 2.08 42.89 21.25
N SER A 230 2.53 42.98 19.99
CA SER A 230 2.40 44.21 19.19
C SER A 230 0.93 44.62 18.98
N LEU A 231 0.05 43.66 18.69
CA LEU A 231 -1.39 43.91 18.55
C LEU A 231 -2.04 44.40 19.85
N LYS A 232 -1.65 43.85 21.00
CA LYS A 232 -2.13 44.34 22.31
C LYS A 232 -1.63 45.76 22.66
N ASP A 233 -0.42 46.10 22.22
CA ASP A 233 0.13 47.45 22.43
C ASP A 233 -0.56 48.46 21.50
N GLU A 234 -0.92 48.10 20.27
CA GLU A 234 -1.74 48.88 19.36
C GLU A 234 -3.16 49.09 19.93
N GLU A 235 -3.83 48.04 20.42
CA GLU A 235 -5.17 48.10 21.02
C GLU A 235 -5.20 49.09 22.20
N LYS A 236 -4.15 49.06 23.07
CA LYS A 236 -4.02 49.99 24.17
C LYS A 236 -3.82 51.47 23.71
N THR A 237 -3.23 51.66 22.55
CA THR A 237 -3.03 52.99 21.98
C THR A 237 -4.35 53.57 21.45
N TYR A 238 -5.14 52.74 20.76
CA TYR A 238 -6.49 53.11 20.27
C TYR A 238 -7.51 53.33 21.39
N SER A 239 -7.41 52.63 22.52
CA SER A 239 -8.32 52.78 23.65
C SER A 239 -8.05 54.03 24.50
N LYS A 240 -6.97 54.81 24.23
CA LYS A 240 -6.59 56.04 24.91
C LYS A 240 -6.88 57.31 24.09
N GLN A 241 -7.36 57.16 22.85
CA GLN A 241 -7.93 58.22 22.02
C GLN A 241 -9.46 58.24 22.16
#